data_b144e7b00d2e5ad87773c5429d8c2c5b
#
_entry.id   b144e7b00d2e5ad87773c5429d8c2c5b
#
_cell.length_a   1.000
_cell.length_b   1.000
_cell.length_c   1.000
_cell.angle_alpha   90.00
_cell.angle_beta   90.00
_cell.angle_gamma   90.00
#
_symmetry.space_group_name_H-M   'P 1'
#
loop_
_entity.id
_entity.type
_entity.pdbx_description
1 polymer ?
#
loop_
_entity_poly.entity_id
_entity_poly.type
_entity_poly.pdbx_seq_one_letter_code
_entity_poly.pdbx_strand_id
1 'polypeptide(L)'
;RGIIVASGNDACVALAEGIAGTESEFAILMTAKAKEIGMQNTNFTNSSGLNDPDNYSTARDILIMSNYLIKNYPEEYKYFKELDFTWNRTGGDPITQGNRNPLLYKNIGADGIKTGYLAVEKYSLASSLIRNERRLVAVGSGFLSKKSRSKESTKLLTYGLTNFDTIKIASKDEALLELDVWLGYKNKVKVKLEQDVYKTIPKARKKYLKVKSVYDGPIEAPIFNNDILGKLIISYKDEIISEHNLIAAEDVKRINIISRIIRSINYLIWGDV
;
A
#
# COMPACT_ATOMS: atom_id res chain seq x y z
N ARG A 1 6.41 -16.34 17.05
CA ARG A 1 7.81 -15.90 17.26
C ARG A 1 8.82 -16.88 16.70
N GLY A 2 8.70 -18.20 16.98
CA GLY A 2 9.64 -19.20 16.45
C GLY A 2 9.86 -19.15 14.93
N ILE A 3 8.79 -18.95 14.16
CA ILE A 3 8.83 -18.77 12.70
C ILE A 3 9.46 -17.43 12.30
N ILE A 4 9.02 -16.34 12.92
CA ILE A 4 9.35 -14.97 12.49
C ILE A 4 10.77 -14.60 12.94
N VAL A 5 11.07 -14.73 14.25
CA VAL A 5 12.32 -14.27 14.85
C VAL A 5 13.43 -15.31 14.69
N ALA A 6 13.17 -16.54 15.12
CA ALA A 6 14.16 -17.63 15.07
C ALA A 6 14.30 -18.24 13.67
N SER A 7 13.29 -18.03 12.77
CA SER A 7 13.27 -18.63 11.43
C SER A 7 13.28 -20.16 11.46
N GLY A 8 12.43 -20.76 12.34
CA GLY A 8 12.31 -22.22 12.51
C GLY A 8 11.52 -22.84 11.36
N ASN A 9 12.17 -23.71 10.58
CA ASN A 9 11.50 -24.44 9.49
C ASN A 9 10.54 -25.49 10.04
N ASP A 10 10.94 -26.19 11.10
CA ASP A 10 10.12 -27.14 11.85
C ASP A 10 8.84 -26.49 12.40
N ALA A 11 8.95 -25.28 12.92
CA ALA A 11 7.79 -24.51 13.38
C ALA A 11 6.84 -24.11 12.23
N CYS A 12 7.37 -23.90 11.01
CA CYS A 12 6.53 -23.66 9.83
C CYS A 12 5.74 -24.94 9.47
N VAL A 13 6.41 -26.08 9.44
CA VAL A 13 5.76 -27.38 9.15
C VAL A 13 4.69 -27.70 10.19
N ALA A 14 5.02 -27.60 11.48
CA ALA A 14 4.06 -27.85 12.56
C ALA A 14 2.82 -26.94 12.47
N LEU A 15 3.00 -25.65 12.14
CA LEU A 15 1.90 -24.73 11.93
C LEU A 15 1.07 -25.11 10.70
N ALA A 16 1.72 -25.48 9.60
CA ALA A 16 1.07 -25.88 8.37
C ALA A 16 0.20 -27.12 8.56
N GLU A 17 0.74 -28.15 9.21
CA GLU A 17 0.01 -29.37 9.54
C GLU A 17 -1.15 -29.10 10.50
N GLY A 18 -0.96 -28.23 11.49
CA GLY A 18 -2.02 -27.85 12.44
C GLY A 18 -3.19 -27.10 11.78
N ILE A 19 -2.94 -26.36 10.68
CA ILE A 19 -3.99 -25.61 9.97
C ILE A 19 -4.65 -26.44 8.87
N ALA A 20 -3.88 -27.17 8.09
CA ALA A 20 -4.34 -27.83 6.86
C ALA A 20 -4.23 -29.36 6.87
N GLY A 21 -3.74 -29.95 7.96
CA GLY A 21 -3.54 -31.40 8.08
C GLY A 21 -2.23 -31.89 7.49
N THR A 22 -1.75 -31.29 6.40
CA THR A 22 -0.44 -31.58 5.79
C THR A 22 0.24 -30.29 5.31
N GLU A 23 1.57 -30.31 5.21
CA GLU A 23 2.33 -29.18 4.65
C GLU A 23 1.96 -28.92 3.19
N SER A 24 1.69 -29.96 2.40
CA SER A 24 1.30 -29.84 0.99
C SER A 24 -0.04 -29.13 0.83
N GLU A 25 -1.06 -29.48 1.62
CA GLU A 25 -2.36 -28.79 1.62
C GLU A 25 -2.20 -27.32 2.06
N PHE A 26 -1.35 -27.07 3.03
CA PHE A 26 -1.07 -25.69 3.44
C PHE A 26 -0.39 -24.89 2.32
N ALA A 27 0.54 -25.47 1.57
CA ALA A 27 1.18 -24.81 0.43
C ALA A 27 0.18 -24.45 -0.68
N ILE A 28 -0.84 -25.27 -0.91
CA ILE A 28 -1.95 -24.97 -1.81
C ILE A 28 -2.72 -23.74 -1.31
N LEU A 29 -3.04 -23.68 -0.01
CA LEU A 29 -3.71 -22.52 0.60
C LEU A 29 -2.84 -21.27 0.51
N MET A 30 -1.54 -21.36 0.75
CA MET A 30 -0.59 -20.26 0.60
C MET A 30 -0.59 -19.72 -0.83
N THR A 31 -0.56 -20.58 -1.84
CA THR A 31 -0.58 -20.19 -3.25
C THR A 31 -1.91 -19.55 -3.63
N ALA A 32 -3.04 -20.10 -3.18
CA ALA A 32 -4.36 -19.51 -3.41
C ALA A 32 -4.43 -18.10 -2.80
N LYS A 33 -3.97 -17.94 -1.55
CA LYS A 33 -3.93 -16.63 -0.88
C LYS A 33 -3.00 -15.66 -1.57
N ALA A 34 -1.85 -16.12 -2.07
CA ALA A 34 -0.93 -15.29 -2.86
C ALA A 34 -1.62 -14.73 -4.11
N LYS A 35 -2.34 -15.55 -4.86
CA LYS A 35 -3.10 -15.10 -6.04
C LYS A 35 -4.19 -14.10 -5.68
N GLU A 36 -4.95 -14.36 -4.60
CA GLU A 36 -5.99 -13.46 -4.09
C GLU A 36 -5.45 -12.05 -3.80
N ILE A 37 -4.29 -11.95 -3.17
CA ILE A 37 -3.68 -10.66 -2.83
C ILE A 37 -2.88 -10.02 -3.97
N GLY A 38 -2.83 -10.64 -5.15
CA GLY A 38 -2.23 -10.09 -6.36
C GLY A 38 -0.81 -10.57 -6.69
N MET A 39 -0.28 -11.61 -6.01
CA MET A 39 1.03 -12.21 -6.29
C MET A 39 0.94 -13.18 -7.48
N GLN A 40 0.84 -12.64 -8.69
CA GLN A 40 0.54 -13.43 -9.89
C GLN A 40 1.69 -14.37 -10.33
N ASN A 41 2.93 -14.06 -9.95
CA ASN A 41 4.13 -14.80 -10.33
C ASN A 41 4.74 -15.57 -9.13
N THR A 42 3.87 -16.12 -8.28
CA THR A 42 4.26 -16.86 -7.07
C THR A 42 3.57 -18.21 -7.03
N ASN A 43 4.32 -19.22 -6.68
CA ASN A 43 3.86 -20.56 -6.34
C ASN A 43 4.62 -21.06 -5.11
N PHE A 44 3.90 -21.56 -4.12
CA PHE A 44 4.45 -22.16 -2.92
C PHE A 44 4.25 -23.67 -2.94
N THR A 45 5.32 -24.43 -2.67
CA THR A 45 5.29 -25.89 -2.56
C THR A 45 5.52 -26.38 -1.14
N ASN A 46 6.00 -25.50 -0.26
CA ASN A 46 6.20 -25.79 1.15
C ASN A 46 6.03 -24.54 2.02
N SER A 47 5.89 -24.72 3.32
CA SER A 47 5.62 -23.66 4.29
C SER A 47 6.85 -22.86 4.72
N SER A 48 8.04 -23.43 4.54
CA SER A 48 9.30 -22.91 5.10
C SER A 48 10.17 -22.16 4.10
N GLY A 49 9.92 -22.33 2.80
CA GLY A 49 10.75 -21.77 1.72
C GLY A 49 12.01 -22.61 1.45
N LEU A 50 12.03 -23.89 1.83
CA LEU A 50 13.08 -24.81 1.43
C LEU A 50 13.11 -24.97 -0.08
N ASN A 51 14.30 -25.34 -0.61
CA ASN A 51 14.53 -25.40 -2.04
C ASN A 51 13.65 -26.47 -2.71
N ASP A 52 12.88 -26.03 -3.67
CA ASP A 52 12.07 -26.83 -4.56
C ASP A 52 11.96 -26.07 -5.91
N PRO A 53 12.11 -26.74 -7.07
CA PRO A 53 12.06 -26.10 -8.37
C PRO A 53 10.76 -25.32 -8.64
N ASP A 54 9.65 -25.81 -8.09
CA ASP A 54 8.33 -25.21 -8.27
C ASP A 54 7.98 -24.18 -7.16
N ASN A 55 8.87 -23.96 -6.18
CA ASN A 55 8.71 -22.95 -5.13
C ASN A 55 9.38 -21.64 -5.55
N TYR A 56 8.63 -20.73 -6.15
CA TYR A 56 9.16 -19.49 -6.69
C TYR A 56 8.31 -18.28 -6.36
N SER A 57 8.93 -17.10 -6.39
CA SER A 57 8.29 -15.80 -6.28
C SER A 57 9.12 -14.74 -6.99
N THR A 58 8.60 -13.52 -7.04
CA THR A 58 9.33 -12.34 -7.52
C THR A 58 9.50 -11.32 -6.41
N ALA A 59 10.50 -10.43 -6.55
CA ALA A 59 10.66 -9.31 -5.61
C ALA A 59 9.41 -8.44 -5.54
N ARG A 60 8.67 -8.28 -6.65
CA ARG A 60 7.40 -7.55 -6.71
C ARG A 60 6.31 -8.25 -5.88
N ASP A 61 6.16 -9.55 -6.02
CA ASP A 61 5.14 -10.31 -5.30
C ASP A 61 5.43 -10.34 -3.81
N ILE A 62 6.69 -10.51 -3.41
CA ILE A 62 7.10 -10.39 -2.00
C ILE A 62 6.84 -8.99 -1.46
N LEU A 63 6.98 -7.93 -2.27
CA LEU A 63 6.61 -6.56 -1.88
C LEU A 63 5.09 -6.42 -1.69
N ILE A 64 4.28 -7.04 -2.57
CA ILE A 64 2.81 -7.07 -2.43
C ILE A 64 2.43 -7.74 -1.12
N MET A 65 2.97 -8.93 -0.83
CA MET A 65 2.74 -9.66 0.42
C MET A 65 3.16 -8.83 1.64
N SER A 66 4.32 -8.19 1.58
CA SER A 66 4.85 -7.37 2.67
C SER A 66 3.91 -6.21 3.00
N ASN A 67 3.42 -5.49 1.98
CA ASN A 67 2.48 -4.40 2.14
C ASN A 67 1.11 -4.90 2.65
N TYR A 68 0.64 -6.04 2.14
CA TYR A 68 -0.60 -6.66 2.61
C TYR A 68 -0.53 -7.00 4.10
N LEU A 69 0.56 -7.63 4.55
CA LEU A 69 0.80 -7.96 5.94
C LEU A 69 0.82 -6.71 6.83
N ILE A 70 1.59 -5.71 6.46
CA ILE A 70 1.72 -4.46 7.23
C ILE A 70 0.38 -3.75 7.37
N LYS A 71 -0.42 -3.74 6.30
CA LYS A 71 -1.71 -3.01 6.25
C LYS A 71 -2.82 -3.73 6.99
N ASN A 72 -2.92 -5.06 6.81
CA ASN A 72 -4.08 -5.83 7.27
C ASN A 72 -3.86 -6.55 8.60
N TYR A 73 -2.59 -6.74 9.01
CA TYR A 73 -2.20 -7.43 10.24
C TYR A 73 -1.18 -6.61 11.05
N PRO A 74 -1.51 -5.35 11.43
CA PRO A 74 -0.58 -4.45 12.11
C PRO A 74 -0.17 -4.94 13.50
N GLU A 75 -1.02 -5.69 14.20
CA GLU A 75 -0.71 -6.24 15.52
C GLU A 75 0.29 -7.39 15.41
N GLU A 76 0.07 -8.32 14.49
CA GLU A 76 0.94 -9.46 14.21
C GLU A 76 2.27 -8.99 13.61
N TYR A 77 2.23 -7.90 12.85
CA TYR A 77 3.43 -7.31 12.27
C TYR A 77 4.44 -6.84 13.32
N LYS A 78 3.99 -6.53 14.54
CA LYS A 78 4.89 -6.13 15.65
C LYS A 78 5.93 -7.18 16.01
N TYR A 79 5.65 -8.47 15.77
CA TYR A 79 6.63 -9.54 16.02
C TYR A 79 7.88 -9.43 15.12
N PHE A 80 7.78 -8.82 13.93
CA PHE A 80 8.89 -8.74 12.99
C PHE A 80 10.01 -7.80 13.44
N LYS A 81 9.74 -6.91 14.39
CA LYS A 81 10.73 -6.00 14.97
C LYS A 81 11.40 -6.55 16.25
N GLU A 82 10.92 -7.68 16.78
CA GLU A 82 11.53 -8.29 17.95
C GLU A 82 12.98 -8.70 17.67
N LEU A 83 13.88 -8.38 18.58
CA LEU A 83 15.32 -8.57 18.39
C LEU A 83 15.76 -10.01 18.67
N ASP A 84 15.08 -10.68 19.58
CA ASP A 84 15.37 -12.07 19.95
C ASP A 84 14.10 -12.81 20.39
N PHE A 85 14.23 -14.11 20.49
CA PHE A 85 13.21 -15.00 21.01
C PHE A 85 13.84 -16.13 21.80
N THR A 86 13.35 -16.33 23.02
CA THR A 86 13.78 -17.41 23.90
C THR A 86 12.67 -18.43 24.04
N TRP A 87 13.02 -19.70 23.91
CA TRP A 87 12.08 -20.80 24.16
C TRP A 87 12.73 -21.90 25.02
N ASN A 88 11.89 -22.56 25.78
CA ASN A 88 12.30 -23.75 26.55
C ASN A 88 12.34 -24.97 25.63
N ARG A 89 13.39 -25.75 25.73
CA ARG A 89 13.47 -27.06 25.06
C ARG A 89 13.33 -28.17 26.10
N THR A 90 12.78 -29.31 25.65
CA THR A 90 12.70 -30.51 26.49
C THR A 90 14.09 -31.00 26.84
N GLY A 91 14.38 -31.15 28.15
CA GLY A 91 15.64 -31.73 28.65
C GLY A 91 16.89 -30.86 28.51
N GLY A 92 16.75 -29.52 28.45
CA GLY A 92 17.90 -28.63 28.40
C GLY A 92 17.60 -27.19 28.80
N ASP A 93 18.65 -26.36 28.83
CA ASP A 93 18.52 -24.93 29.11
C ASP A 93 17.72 -24.20 28.01
N PRO A 94 17.06 -23.10 28.35
CA PRO A 94 16.38 -22.24 27.37
C PRO A 94 17.33 -21.79 26.26
N ILE A 95 16.83 -21.75 25.02
CA ILE A 95 17.60 -21.28 23.86
C ILE A 95 17.11 -19.91 23.46
N THR A 96 18.04 -18.96 23.38
CA THR A 96 17.79 -17.61 22.84
C THR A 96 18.39 -17.46 21.46
N GLN A 97 17.58 -17.07 20.47
CA GLN A 97 18.06 -16.75 19.13
C GLN A 97 17.71 -15.29 18.76
N GLY A 98 18.72 -14.59 18.21
CA GLY A 98 18.53 -13.26 17.68
C GLY A 98 17.83 -13.26 16.32
N ASN A 99 17.08 -12.20 16.07
CA ASN A 99 16.50 -11.95 14.75
C ASN A 99 17.61 -11.79 13.71
N ARG A 100 17.45 -12.49 12.57
CA ARG A 100 18.48 -12.51 11.52
C ARG A 100 18.45 -11.27 10.62
N ASN A 101 17.48 -10.36 10.80
CA ASN A 101 17.39 -9.11 10.04
C ASN A 101 18.43 -8.10 10.55
N PRO A 102 19.50 -7.80 9.77
CA PRO A 102 20.58 -6.95 10.23
C PRO A 102 20.19 -5.47 10.37
N LEU A 103 19.06 -5.07 9.77
CA LEU A 103 18.64 -3.67 9.79
C LEU A 103 18.01 -3.27 11.12
N LEU A 104 17.44 -4.21 11.87
CA LEU A 104 16.86 -3.98 13.19
C LEU A 104 17.92 -3.46 14.20
N TYR A 105 19.18 -3.83 14.00
CA TYR A 105 20.30 -3.45 14.88
C TYR A 105 21.01 -2.14 14.46
N LYS A 106 20.51 -1.44 13.41
CA LYS A 106 21.18 -0.25 12.86
C LYS A 106 20.61 1.09 13.31
N ASN A 107 19.58 1.10 14.13
CA ASN A 107 18.88 2.31 14.58
C ASN A 107 18.48 3.27 13.43
N ILE A 108 17.98 2.71 12.33
CA ILE A 108 17.54 3.46 11.14
C ILE A 108 16.01 3.57 11.03
N GLY A 109 15.29 3.12 12.05
CA GLY A 109 13.83 3.02 12.05
C GLY A 109 13.30 1.74 11.40
N ALA A 110 14.15 0.71 11.22
CA ALA A 110 13.73 -0.59 10.70
C ALA A 110 12.79 -1.31 11.70
N ASP A 111 11.72 -1.92 11.17
CA ASP A 111 10.69 -2.62 11.94
C ASP A 111 10.31 -3.99 11.35
N GLY A 112 11.08 -4.49 10.39
CA GLY A 112 10.86 -5.78 9.72
C GLY A 112 11.71 -5.92 8.46
N ILE A 113 11.55 -6.92 7.63
CA ILE A 113 10.53 -7.97 7.70
C ILE A 113 11.22 -9.32 7.91
N LYS A 114 11.69 -9.96 6.83
CA LYS A 114 12.21 -11.32 6.91
C LYS A 114 13.43 -11.54 6.03
N THR A 115 14.39 -12.27 6.54
CA THR A 115 15.56 -12.75 5.80
C THR A 115 15.29 -14.13 5.20
N GLY A 116 15.89 -14.40 4.04
CA GLY A 116 15.99 -15.72 3.45
C GLY A 116 17.45 -16.12 3.15
N TYR A 117 17.66 -17.41 3.03
CA TYR A 117 18.91 -17.98 2.53
C TYR A 117 18.66 -19.36 1.95
N LEU A 118 19.08 -19.55 0.72
CA LEU A 118 19.22 -20.85 0.06
C LEU A 118 20.60 -20.89 -0.61
N ALA A 119 21.21 -22.07 -0.67
CA ALA A 119 22.53 -22.21 -1.29
C ALA A 119 22.52 -21.78 -2.77
N VAL A 120 21.41 -22.02 -3.48
CA VAL A 120 21.18 -21.65 -4.89
C VAL A 120 20.92 -20.16 -5.05
N GLU A 121 20.02 -19.58 -4.22
CA GLU A 121 19.55 -18.18 -4.32
C GLU A 121 20.37 -17.19 -3.48
N LYS A 122 21.31 -17.69 -2.67
CA LYS A 122 22.10 -16.89 -1.73
C LYS A 122 21.23 -16.19 -0.69
N TYR A 123 21.57 -14.96 -0.30
CA TYR A 123 20.89 -14.23 0.75
C TYR A 123 19.80 -13.31 0.19
N SER A 124 18.68 -13.25 0.88
CA SER A 124 17.56 -12.35 0.54
C SER A 124 17.09 -11.57 1.77
N LEU A 125 16.40 -10.46 1.53
CA LEU A 125 15.78 -9.65 2.58
C LEU A 125 14.56 -8.90 2.03
N ALA A 126 13.42 -9.16 2.61
CA ALA A 126 12.32 -8.21 2.63
C ALA A 126 12.51 -7.32 3.84
N SER A 127 12.56 -6.01 3.67
CA SER A 127 12.86 -5.04 4.73
C SER A 127 11.88 -3.88 4.73
N SER A 128 11.59 -3.36 5.91
CA SER A 128 10.75 -2.19 6.13
C SER A 128 11.38 -1.27 7.16
N LEU A 129 11.17 0.02 6.98
CA LEU A 129 11.48 1.04 7.98
C LEU A 129 10.42 2.14 7.98
N ILE A 130 10.30 2.83 9.13
CA ILE A 130 9.51 4.05 9.27
C ILE A 130 10.43 5.19 9.69
N ARG A 131 10.36 6.29 8.98
CA ARG A 131 11.07 7.52 9.35
C ARG A 131 10.24 8.75 8.95
N ASN A 132 10.03 9.66 9.89
CA ASN A 132 9.19 10.85 9.71
C ASN A 132 7.82 10.49 9.13
N GLU A 133 7.11 9.56 9.78
CA GLU A 133 5.77 9.04 9.40
C GLU A 133 5.72 8.38 8.01
N ARG A 134 6.85 8.26 7.34
CA ARG A 134 6.95 7.64 6.03
C ARG A 134 7.51 6.23 6.14
N ARG A 135 6.74 5.26 5.67
CA ARG A 135 7.17 3.86 5.54
C ARG A 135 7.81 3.62 4.18
N LEU A 136 8.90 2.87 4.19
CA LEU A 136 9.51 2.31 2.99
C LEU A 136 9.64 0.80 3.16
N VAL A 137 9.32 0.07 2.10
CA VAL A 137 9.51 -1.38 2.01
C VAL A 137 10.44 -1.65 0.82
N ALA A 138 11.42 -2.51 1.02
CA ALA A 138 12.35 -2.92 -0.02
C ALA A 138 12.57 -4.43 0.02
N VAL A 139 12.63 -5.06 -1.16
CA VAL A 139 12.88 -6.49 -1.34
C VAL A 139 14.09 -6.67 -2.23
N GLY A 140 15.01 -7.51 -1.79
CA GLY A 140 16.20 -7.88 -2.57
C GLY A 140 16.58 -9.35 -2.35
N SER A 141 17.06 -9.99 -3.40
CA SER A 141 17.56 -11.38 -3.41
C SER A 141 18.89 -11.49 -4.13
N GLY A 142 19.55 -12.63 -4.04
CA GLY A 142 20.81 -12.90 -4.71
C GLY A 142 22.03 -12.23 -4.10
N PHE A 143 21.96 -11.72 -2.87
CA PHE A 143 23.12 -11.13 -2.21
C PHE A 143 24.17 -12.19 -1.89
N LEU A 144 25.42 -11.95 -2.29
CA LEU A 144 26.51 -12.93 -2.16
C LEU A 144 26.94 -13.20 -0.71
N SER A 145 26.59 -12.30 0.24
CA SER A 145 26.96 -12.44 1.65
C SER A 145 25.96 -11.74 2.58
N LYS A 146 25.96 -12.09 3.88
CA LYS A 146 25.23 -11.38 4.92
C LYS A 146 25.60 -9.90 4.97
N LYS A 147 26.87 -9.56 4.73
CA LYS A 147 27.41 -8.18 4.72
C LYS A 147 26.85 -7.40 3.52
N SER A 148 26.88 -7.97 2.31
CA SER A 148 26.31 -7.32 1.12
C SER A 148 24.80 -7.16 1.24
N ARG A 149 24.07 -8.16 1.71
CA ARG A 149 22.63 -8.07 2.02
C ARG A 149 22.33 -6.85 2.92
N SER A 150 23.04 -6.73 4.04
CA SER A 150 22.89 -5.61 4.98
C SER A 150 23.21 -4.26 4.33
N LYS A 151 24.31 -4.18 3.60
CA LYS A 151 24.80 -2.94 2.95
C LYS A 151 23.85 -2.47 1.85
N GLU A 152 23.53 -3.36 0.91
CA GLU A 152 22.74 -2.98 -0.27
C GLU A 152 21.26 -2.71 0.09
N SER A 153 20.68 -3.47 1.03
CA SER A 153 19.32 -3.17 1.52
C SER A 153 19.26 -1.83 2.25
N THR A 154 20.27 -1.50 3.08
CA THR A 154 20.36 -0.17 3.70
C THR A 154 20.49 0.93 2.65
N LYS A 155 21.34 0.73 1.63
CA LYS A 155 21.53 1.70 0.55
C LYS A 155 20.24 1.95 -0.22
N LEU A 156 19.49 0.90 -0.57
CA LEU A 156 18.23 1.00 -1.29
C LEU A 156 17.18 1.79 -0.47
N LEU A 157 17.00 1.47 0.80
CA LEU A 157 16.08 2.19 1.69
C LEU A 157 16.51 3.65 1.88
N THR A 158 17.81 3.90 2.09
CA THR A 158 18.34 5.27 2.19
C THR A 158 18.10 6.05 0.90
N TYR A 159 18.31 5.43 -0.25
CA TYR A 159 18.01 6.05 -1.55
C TYR A 159 16.53 6.47 -1.64
N GLY A 160 15.61 5.58 -1.24
CA GLY A 160 14.18 5.89 -1.20
C GLY A 160 13.83 7.05 -0.25
N LEU A 161 14.47 7.13 0.93
CA LEU A 161 14.27 8.23 1.88
C LEU A 161 14.82 9.56 1.38
N THR A 162 16.00 9.54 0.77
CA THR A 162 16.72 10.77 0.39
C THR A 162 16.26 11.37 -0.92
N ASN A 163 15.89 10.53 -1.89
CA ASN A 163 15.60 10.98 -3.26
C ASN A 163 14.13 11.14 -3.60
N PHE A 164 13.23 10.63 -2.74
CA PHE A 164 11.79 10.71 -2.97
C PHE A 164 11.08 11.38 -1.80
N ASP A 165 10.00 12.10 -2.12
CA ASP A 165 9.03 12.59 -1.15
C ASP A 165 7.67 11.93 -1.41
N THR A 166 6.92 11.66 -0.33
CA THR A 166 5.50 11.32 -0.40
C THR A 166 4.72 12.57 -0.02
N ILE A 167 3.92 13.06 -0.95
CA ILE A 167 3.13 14.29 -0.79
C ILE A 167 1.66 13.88 -0.67
N LYS A 168 0.97 14.37 0.35
CA LYS A 168 -0.49 14.32 0.40
C LYS A 168 -1.02 15.38 -0.57
N ILE A 169 -1.72 14.95 -1.60
CA ILE A 169 -2.33 15.81 -2.60
C ILE A 169 -3.66 16.35 -2.10
N ALA A 170 -4.49 15.46 -1.53
CA ALA A 170 -5.78 15.82 -1.00
C ALA A 170 -6.28 14.79 0.02
N SER A 171 -7.18 15.23 0.90
CA SER A 171 -7.85 14.41 1.92
C SER A 171 -9.27 14.07 1.48
N LYS A 172 -9.74 12.86 1.81
CA LYS A 172 -11.13 12.45 1.62
C LYS A 172 -12.11 13.21 2.51
N ASP A 173 -11.63 13.72 3.65
CA ASP A 173 -12.46 14.37 4.67
C ASP A 173 -12.62 15.88 4.43
N GLU A 174 -11.90 16.43 3.43
CA GLU A 174 -11.91 17.84 3.10
C GLU A 174 -12.57 18.08 1.74
N ALA A 175 -13.46 19.08 1.67
CA ALA A 175 -13.97 19.57 0.40
C ALA A 175 -12.83 20.24 -0.39
N LEU A 176 -12.62 19.79 -1.63
CA LEU A 176 -11.53 20.29 -2.48
C LEU A 176 -11.90 21.59 -3.19
N LEU A 177 -13.13 21.67 -3.68
CA LEU A 177 -13.66 22.80 -4.41
C LEU A 177 -15.19 22.76 -4.43
N GLU A 178 -15.80 23.84 -4.90
CA GLU A 178 -17.22 23.94 -5.15
C GLU A 178 -17.47 24.02 -6.66
N LEU A 179 -18.44 23.24 -7.16
CA LEU A 179 -18.87 23.25 -8.54
C LEU A 179 -20.20 23.99 -8.68
N ASP A 180 -20.39 24.73 -9.77
CA ASP A 180 -21.64 25.42 -10.05
C ASP A 180 -22.74 24.42 -10.40
N VAL A 181 -23.94 24.65 -9.84
CA VAL A 181 -25.11 23.79 -10.00
C VAL A 181 -26.19 24.48 -10.79
N TRP A 182 -26.65 23.81 -11.85
CA TRP A 182 -27.80 24.24 -12.66
C TRP A 182 -29.10 23.67 -12.10
N LEU A 183 -30.12 24.52 -11.98
CA LEU A 183 -31.48 24.18 -11.52
C LEU A 183 -31.54 23.53 -10.11
N GLY A 184 -30.53 23.78 -9.26
CA GLY A 184 -30.50 23.31 -7.89
C GLY A 184 -31.03 24.32 -6.88
N TYR A 185 -31.44 23.83 -5.70
CA TYR A 185 -31.80 24.67 -4.55
C TYR A 185 -30.59 25.45 -4.03
N LYS A 186 -29.37 24.88 -4.20
CA LYS A 186 -28.10 25.55 -3.98
C LYS A 186 -27.45 25.79 -5.33
N ASN A 187 -26.79 26.92 -5.49
CA ASN A 187 -26.07 27.25 -6.72
C ASN A 187 -24.69 26.59 -6.81
N LYS A 188 -24.24 25.97 -5.72
CA LYS A 188 -22.95 25.27 -5.65
C LYS A 188 -23.07 23.97 -4.89
N VAL A 189 -22.25 23.00 -5.25
CA VAL A 189 -22.07 21.72 -4.55
C VAL A 189 -20.60 21.52 -4.21
N LYS A 190 -20.33 21.14 -2.97
CA LYS A 190 -18.98 20.75 -2.53
C LYS A 190 -18.63 19.39 -3.06
N VAL A 191 -17.39 19.21 -3.53
CA VAL A 191 -16.85 17.94 -3.95
C VAL A 191 -15.64 17.52 -3.12
N LYS A 192 -15.50 16.23 -2.92
CA LYS A 192 -14.43 15.59 -2.16
C LYS A 192 -13.88 14.37 -2.91
N LEU A 193 -12.86 13.74 -2.38
CA LEU A 193 -12.34 12.46 -2.87
C LEU A 193 -12.93 11.27 -2.09
N GLU A 194 -12.98 10.11 -2.71
CA GLU A 194 -13.37 8.84 -2.06
C GLU A 194 -12.34 8.38 -1.02
N GLN A 195 -11.07 8.72 -1.23
CA GLN A 195 -9.96 8.34 -0.36
C GLN A 195 -8.86 9.40 -0.36
N ASP A 196 -7.99 9.36 0.66
CA ASP A 196 -6.79 10.18 0.69
C ASP A 196 -5.89 9.88 -0.50
N VAL A 197 -5.39 10.91 -1.16
CA VAL A 197 -4.51 10.77 -2.32
C VAL A 197 -3.10 11.21 -1.97
N TYR A 198 -2.18 10.24 -2.03
CA TYR A 198 -0.74 10.44 -1.86
C TYR A 198 0.00 10.16 -3.15
N LYS A 199 1.07 10.89 -3.41
CA LYS A 199 2.01 10.62 -4.51
C LYS A 199 3.44 10.60 -4.01
N THR A 200 4.14 9.51 -4.30
CA THR A 200 5.58 9.41 -4.10
C THR A 200 6.28 9.80 -5.40
N ILE A 201 7.08 10.84 -5.33
CA ILE A 201 7.78 11.40 -6.48
C ILE A 201 9.23 11.70 -6.16
N PRO A 202 10.16 11.67 -7.15
CA PRO A 202 11.51 12.16 -6.96
C PRO A 202 11.49 13.65 -6.56
N LYS A 203 12.26 14.02 -5.53
CA LYS A 203 12.32 15.41 -5.01
C LYS A 203 12.60 16.42 -6.12
N ALA A 204 13.56 16.13 -7.00
CA ALA A 204 13.90 16.99 -8.14
C ALA A 204 12.75 17.19 -9.13
N ARG A 205 11.75 16.33 -9.11
CA ARG A 205 10.61 16.35 -10.05
C ARG A 205 9.36 17.02 -9.48
N LYS A 206 9.33 17.37 -8.20
CA LYS A 206 8.19 17.95 -7.51
C LYS A 206 7.62 19.19 -8.22
N LYS A 207 8.48 20.06 -8.74
CA LYS A 207 8.09 21.29 -9.46
C LYS A 207 7.35 21.08 -10.78
N TYR A 208 7.38 19.88 -11.33
CA TYR A 208 6.68 19.53 -12.57
C TYR A 208 5.36 18.79 -12.35
N LEU A 209 4.98 18.57 -11.08
CA LEU A 209 3.71 17.97 -10.74
C LEU A 209 2.61 19.02 -10.92
N LYS A 210 1.58 18.67 -11.70
CA LYS A 210 0.38 19.49 -11.88
C LYS A 210 -0.82 18.71 -11.37
N VAL A 211 -1.72 19.40 -10.68
CA VAL A 211 -3.00 18.84 -10.21
C VAL A 211 -4.10 19.71 -10.81
N LYS A 212 -5.05 19.09 -11.50
CA LYS A 212 -6.18 19.77 -12.13
C LYS A 212 -7.47 19.04 -11.81
N SER A 213 -8.55 19.80 -11.59
CA SER A 213 -9.91 19.28 -11.54
C SER A 213 -10.53 19.43 -12.94
N VAL A 214 -11.17 18.36 -13.43
CA VAL A 214 -11.88 18.34 -14.72
C VAL A 214 -13.30 17.87 -14.46
N TYR A 215 -14.28 18.65 -14.89
CA TYR A 215 -15.70 18.36 -14.77
C TYR A 215 -16.48 19.07 -15.89
N ASP A 216 -17.64 18.55 -16.20
CA ASP A 216 -18.56 19.15 -17.15
C ASP A 216 -19.56 20.01 -16.36
N GLY A 217 -19.38 21.31 -16.39
CA GLY A 217 -20.22 22.23 -15.63
C GLY A 217 -21.00 23.20 -16.51
N PRO A 218 -22.07 23.77 -15.94
CA PRO A 218 -22.62 23.59 -14.61
C PRO A 218 -23.29 22.22 -14.41
N ILE A 219 -23.21 21.64 -13.20
CA ILE A 219 -23.78 20.33 -12.87
C ILE A 219 -25.30 20.44 -12.70
N GLU A 220 -26.08 19.65 -13.42
CA GLU A 220 -27.53 19.68 -13.31
C GLU A 220 -28.06 18.96 -12.07
N ALA A 221 -28.93 19.62 -11.29
CA ALA A 221 -29.62 18.99 -10.16
C ALA A 221 -30.77 18.06 -10.66
N PRO A 222 -31.14 17.00 -9.90
CA PRO A 222 -30.71 16.69 -8.53
C PRO A 222 -29.33 16.04 -8.49
N ILE A 223 -28.57 16.30 -7.43
CA ILE A 223 -27.28 15.71 -7.14
C ILE A 223 -27.41 14.94 -5.84
N PHE A 224 -26.93 13.72 -5.77
CA PHE A 224 -26.92 12.91 -4.56
C PHE A 224 -25.51 12.82 -3.99
N ASN A 225 -25.43 12.69 -2.67
CA ASN A 225 -24.14 12.48 -2.01
C ASN A 225 -23.42 11.24 -2.59
N ASN A 226 -22.14 11.41 -2.89
CA ASN A 226 -21.27 10.45 -3.57
C ASN A 226 -21.50 10.27 -5.09
N ASP A 227 -22.36 11.06 -5.73
CA ASP A 227 -22.41 11.11 -7.20
C ASP A 227 -21.05 11.56 -7.75
N ILE A 228 -20.58 10.92 -8.82
CA ILE A 228 -19.34 11.30 -9.49
C ILE A 228 -19.62 12.53 -10.35
N LEU A 229 -19.00 13.66 -10.02
CA LEU A 229 -19.22 14.95 -10.69
C LEU A 229 -18.03 15.39 -11.54
N GLY A 230 -16.90 14.68 -11.47
CA GLY A 230 -15.70 15.03 -12.20
C GLY A 230 -14.52 14.18 -11.81
N LYS A 231 -13.32 14.62 -12.19
CA LYS A 231 -12.05 13.95 -11.90
C LYS A 231 -10.98 14.90 -11.43
N LEU A 232 -10.19 14.47 -10.47
CA LEU A 232 -8.91 15.07 -10.11
C LEU A 232 -7.82 14.38 -10.93
N ILE A 233 -7.17 15.10 -11.81
CA ILE A 233 -6.09 14.59 -12.67
C ILE A 233 -4.75 15.06 -12.12
N ILE A 234 -3.87 14.11 -11.87
CA ILE A 234 -2.49 14.37 -11.46
C ILE A 234 -1.58 14.04 -12.64
N SER A 235 -0.81 15.01 -13.10
CA SER A 235 0.11 14.85 -14.22
C SER A 235 1.53 15.25 -13.84
N TYR A 236 2.50 14.63 -14.51
CA TYR A 236 3.91 14.97 -14.45
C TYR A 236 4.35 15.40 -15.85
N LYS A 237 4.78 16.65 -15.98
CA LYS A 237 5.01 17.32 -17.27
C LYS A 237 3.79 17.12 -18.20
N ASP A 238 3.15 16.89 -18.80
CA ASP A 238 1.89 16.73 -19.55
C ASP A 238 1.41 15.24 -19.62
N GLU A 239 2.12 14.34 -18.92
CA GLU A 239 1.75 12.94 -18.83
C GLU A 239 0.87 12.67 -17.61
N ILE A 240 -0.31 12.09 -17.80
CA ILE A 240 -1.23 11.75 -16.71
C ILE A 240 -0.66 10.55 -15.95
N ILE A 241 -0.43 10.73 -14.65
CA ILE A 241 0.07 9.66 -13.77
C ILE A 241 -1.01 9.04 -12.88
N SER A 242 -2.10 9.75 -12.65
CA SER A 242 -3.31 9.18 -12.03
C SER A 242 -4.52 10.08 -12.16
N GLU A 243 -5.69 9.44 -12.11
CA GLU A 243 -7.01 10.08 -12.03
C GLU A 243 -7.74 9.56 -10.79
N HIS A 244 -8.53 10.42 -10.16
CA HIS A 244 -9.34 10.12 -8.99
C HIS A 244 -10.71 10.77 -9.15
N ASN A 245 -11.80 10.08 -8.79
CA ASN A 245 -13.13 10.62 -8.86
C ASN A 245 -13.32 11.78 -7.88
N LEU A 246 -13.93 12.85 -8.35
CA LEU A 246 -14.50 13.92 -7.54
C LEU A 246 -15.97 13.57 -7.30
N ILE A 247 -16.33 13.37 -6.06
CA ILE A 247 -17.69 12.98 -5.66
C ILE A 247 -18.38 14.11 -4.89
N ALA A 248 -19.71 14.18 -5.03
CA ALA A 248 -20.53 15.12 -4.26
C ALA A 248 -20.37 14.85 -2.75
N ALA A 249 -20.16 15.90 -1.97
CA ALA A 249 -20.08 15.82 -0.51
C ALA A 249 -21.44 16.00 0.18
N GLU A 250 -22.47 16.37 -0.58
CA GLU A 250 -23.83 16.65 -0.08
C GLU A 250 -24.87 16.48 -1.18
N ASP A 251 -26.15 16.34 -0.77
CA ASP A 251 -27.28 16.35 -1.70
C ASP A 251 -27.64 17.77 -2.12
N VAL A 252 -28.00 17.95 -3.40
CA VAL A 252 -28.59 19.17 -3.91
C VAL A 252 -29.90 18.84 -4.62
N LYS A 253 -30.99 19.22 -4.01
CA LYS A 253 -32.35 19.02 -4.58
C LYS A 253 -32.58 19.95 -5.77
N ARG A 254 -33.33 19.47 -6.74
CA ARG A 254 -33.80 20.28 -7.87
C ARG A 254 -34.86 21.28 -7.40
N ILE A 255 -34.85 22.50 -7.93
CA ILE A 255 -35.90 23.51 -7.70
C ILE A 255 -37.23 23.11 -8.37
N ASN A 256 -38.33 23.70 -7.93
CA ASN A 256 -39.66 23.48 -8.47
C ASN A 256 -39.78 23.92 -9.96
N ILE A 257 -40.84 23.45 -10.63
CA ILE A 257 -41.03 23.66 -12.08
C ILE A 257 -41.10 25.16 -12.43
N ILE A 258 -41.80 25.98 -11.63
CA ILE A 258 -41.94 27.40 -11.89
C ILE A 258 -40.58 28.12 -11.83
N SER A 259 -39.82 27.85 -10.79
CA SER A 259 -38.48 28.41 -10.63
C SER A 259 -37.52 27.93 -11.74
N ARG A 260 -37.69 26.72 -12.24
CA ARG A 260 -36.90 26.21 -13.38
C ARG A 260 -37.18 27.04 -14.64
N ILE A 261 -38.44 27.26 -14.99
CA ILE A 261 -38.83 28.05 -16.16
C ILE A 261 -38.22 29.44 -16.06
N ILE A 262 -38.36 30.10 -14.90
CA ILE A 262 -37.83 31.47 -14.67
C ILE A 262 -36.29 31.48 -14.85
N ARG A 263 -35.56 30.51 -14.26
CA ARG A 263 -34.11 30.44 -14.43
C ARG A 263 -33.69 30.15 -15.86
N SER A 264 -34.41 29.25 -16.55
CA SER A 264 -34.11 28.94 -17.97
C SER A 264 -34.33 30.15 -18.88
N ILE A 265 -35.36 30.94 -18.64
CA ILE A 265 -35.62 32.17 -19.37
C ILE A 265 -34.54 33.22 -19.08
N ASN A 266 -34.17 33.43 -17.81
CA ASN A 266 -33.10 34.33 -17.43
C ASN A 266 -31.76 33.94 -18.07
N TYR A 267 -31.43 32.64 -18.10
CA TYR A 267 -30.24 32.16 -18.77
C TYR A 267 -30.24 32.46 -20.28
N LEU A 268 -31.38 32.27 -20.94
CA LEU A 268 -31.51 32.59 -22.37
C LEU A 268 -31.36 34.09 -22.68
N ILE A 269 -31.76 34.94 -21.74
CA ILE A 269 -31.74 36.42 -21.93
C ILE A 269 -30.37 36.99 -21.51
N TRP A 270 -29.81 36.54 -20.39
CA TRP A 270 -28.66 37.16 -19.72
C TRP A 270 -27.41 36.33 -19.71
N GLY A 271 -27.50 35.02 -20.03
CA GLY A 271 -26.36 34.11 -20.05
C GLY A 271 -25.78 33.75 -18.68
N ASP A 272 -26.44 34.16 -17.58
CA ASP A 272 -25.98 33.88 -16.22
C ASP A 272 -26.61 32.58 -15.66
N VAL A 273 -25.81 31.76 -14.98
CA VAL A 273 -26.23 30.50 -14.36
C VAL A 273 -26.58 30.70 -12.87
#